data_7b925246eaef94eab88d58302df3d386
#
_entry.id   7b925246eaef94eab88d58302df3d386
#
_cell.length_a   1.000
_cell.length_b   1.000
_cell.length_c   1.000
_cell.angle_alpha   90.00
_cell.angle_beta   90.00
_cell.angle_gamma   90.00
#
_symmetry.space_group_name_H-M   'P 1'
#
loop_
_entity.id
_entity.type
_entity.pdbx_description
1 polymer ?
#
loop_
_entity_poly.entity_id
_entity_poly.type
_entity_poly.pdbx_seq_one_letter_code
_entity_poly.pdbx_strand_id
1 'polypeptide(L)'
;MVTTLILLGIFSQIRNLLLVIFDVEGVLLDEEYLPILAEKLNKEDEIWEITKQGIQGKINWEEGLITRVAALKGLDEKICQEVADNLPIMTGAKEACRILKASGWKIMAVSGGFTLMMDRLQKELDLDYVYCNDLIFNNGKLEGVKINVDSDKSKPAKIKIAEWGEKKEDIVCVVDGANDIKLFDICELGIAYRAQDLVKDLATTTLEEKDLSKILNIINKHFNLKLETTV
;
A
#
# COMPACT_ATOMS: atom_id res chain seq x y z
N MET A 1 21.60 4.09 48.08
CA MET A 1 21.51 5.10 46.99
C MET A 1 21.93 4.56 45.60
N VAL A 2 21.98 3.26 45.39
CA VAL A 2 22.36 2.65 44.08
C VAL A 2 21.18 2.01 43.34
N THR A 3 20.06 1.77 44.02
CA THR A 3 18.89 1.05 43.44
C THR A 3 17.95 1.95 42.64
N THR A 4 18.03 3.27 42.78
CA THR A 4 17.13 4.23 42.08
C THR A 4 17.61 4.61 40.66
N LEU A 5 18.89 4.39 40.36
CA LEU A 5 19.49 4.71 39.04
C LEU A 5 19.26 3.63 37.97
N ILE A 6 18.96 2.39 38.37
CA ILE A 6 18.71 1.28 37.45
C ILE A 6 17.28 1.34 36.90
N LEU A 7 16.32 1.89 37.63
CA LEU A 7 14.93 2.07 37.19
C LEU A 7 14.75 3.20 36.17
N LEU A 8 15.62 4.20 36.16
CA LEU A 8 15.57 5.31 35.17
C LEU A 8 16.15 4.92 33.79
N GLY A 9 16.93 3.87 33.69
CA GLY A 9 17.49 3.35 32.45
C GLY A 9 16.54 2.41 31.68
N ILE A 10 15.51 1.87 32.32
CA ILE A 10 14.57 0.91 31.72
C ILE A 10 13.33 1.63 31.13
N PHE A 11 13.05 2.87 31.55
CA PHE A 11 11.90 3.64 31.05
C PHE A 11 12.17 4.45 29.76
N SER A 12 13.37 4.38 29.17
CA SER A 12 13.70 5.16 27.96
C SER A 12 13.44 4.43 26.64
N GLN A 13 12.75 3.29 26.63
CA GLN A 13 12.41 2.53 25.40
C GLN A 13 10.99 1.97 25.38
N ILE A 14 9.99 2.71 25.84
CA ILE A 14 8.66 2.52 25.27
C ILE A 14 8.69 3.38 23.99
N ARG A 15 9.32 2.88 22.93
CA ARG A 15 9.07 3.41 21.58
C ARG A 15 7.59 3.21 21.30
N ASN A 16 6.92 4.29 20.92
CA ASN A 16 5.59 4.23 20.35
C ASN A 16 5.58 3.14 19.25
N LEU A 17 4.47 2.45 19.14
CA LEU A 17 4.24 1.50 18.05
C LEU A 17 4.46 2.26 16.74
N LEU A 18 5.38 1.78 15.91
CA LEU A 18 5.64 2.39 14.62
C LEU A 18 4.57 1.93 13.62
N LEU A 19 4.22 2.78 12.68
CA LEU A 19 3.24 2.51 11.63
C LEU A 19 3.92 2.48 10.26
N VAL A 20 3.65 1.45 9.47
CA VAL A 20 3.97 1.46 8.04
C VAL A 20 2.69 1.56 7.22
N ILE A 21 2.69 2.44 6.23
CA ILE A 21 1.61 2.63 5.26
C ILE A 21 2.13 2.20 3.90
N PHE A 22 1.49 1.23 3.30
CA PHE A 22 1.81 0.73 1.97
C PHE A 22 0.76 1.17 0.95
N ASP A 23 1.22 1.53 -0.25
CA ASP A 23 0.41 1.31 -1.44
C ASP A 23 0.34 -0.20 -1.73
N VAL A 24 -0.50 -0.60 -2.67
CA VAL A 24 -0.80 -2.01 -2.89
C VAL A 24 -0.33 -2.50 -4.24
N GLU A 25 -0.90 -2.01 -5.33
CA GLU A 25 -0.54 -2.40 -6.69
C GLU A 25 0.84 -1.79 -7.01
N GLY A 26 1.80 -2.60 -7.45
CA GLY A 26 3.20 -2.19 -7.61
C GLY A 26 4.06 -2.27 -6.34
N VAL A 27 3.46 -2.40 -5.13
CA VAL A 27 4.18 -2.45 -3.84
C VAL A 27 3.93 -3.76 -3.08
N LEU A 28 2.70 -4.05 -2.63
CA LEU A 28 2.34 -5.32 -1.98
C LEU A 28 1.96 -6.41 -2.99
N LEU A 29 1.41 -6.00 -4.14
CA LEU A 29 1.13 -6.84 -5.31
C LEU A 29 2.13 -6.50 -6.42
N ASP A 30 2.53 -7.52 -7.19
CA ASP A 30 3.49 -7.39 -8.30
C ASP A 30 2.83 -7.00 -9.63
N GLU A 31 1.49 -6.83 -9.64
CA GLU A 31 0.70 -6.59 -10.84
C GLU A 31 -0.44 -5.59 -10.58
N GLU A 32 -0.93 -4.99 -11.67
CA GLU A 32 -2.11 -4.12 -11.70
C GLU A 32 -3.38 -4.92 -12.00
N TYR A 33 -4.40 -4.84 -11.14
CA TYR A 33 -5.61 -5.66 -11.23
C TYR A 33 -6.43 -5.41 -12.50
N LEU A 34 -6.74 -4.15 -12.82
CA LEU A 34 -7.64 -3.84 -13.94
C LEU A 34 -7.06 -4.23 -15.31
N PRO A 35 -5.76 -4.04 -15.61
CA PRO A 35 -5.16 -4.56 -16.83
C PRO A 35 -5.27 -6.08 -16.97
N ILE A 36 -4.97 -6.84 -15.91
CA ILE A 36 -5.09 -8.32 -15.91
C ILE A 36 -6.55 -8.73 -16.10
N LEU A 37 -7.48 -8.08 -15.40
CA LEU A 37 -8.90 -8.34 -15.58
C LEU A 37 -9.35 -8.07 -17.02
N ALA A 38 -8.76 -7.06 -17.67
CA ALA A 38 -9.08 -6.66 -19.04
C ALA A 38 -8.69 -7.70 -20.10
N GLU A 39 -7.73 -8.61 -19.81
CA GLU A 39 -7.38 -9.74 -20.68
C GLU A 39 -8.61 -10.60 -21.02
N LYS A 40 -9.56 -10.73 -20.08
CA LYS A 40 -10.81 -11.48 -20.27
C LYS A 40 -11.71 -10.92 -21.36
N LEU A 41 -11.45 -9.67 -21.79
CA LEU A 41 -12.18 -8.99 -22.87
C LEU A 41 -11.27 -8.58 -24.04
N ASN A 42 -10.00 -8.99 -24.06
CA ASN A 42 -8.95 -8.56 -24.99
C ASN A 42 -8.82 -7.02 -25.04
N LYS A 43 -8.84 -6.37 -23.87
CA LYS A 43 -8.72 -4.92 -23.69
C LYS A 43 -7.53 -4.53 -22.82
N GLU A 44 -6.58 -5.44 -22.56
CA GLU A 44 -5.46 -5.20 -21.66
C GLU A 44 -4.61 -4.00 -22.09
N ASP A 45 -4.29 -3.85 -23.36
CA ASP A 45 -3.50 -2.72 -23.88
C ASP A 45 -4.20 -1.38 -23.66
N GLU A 46 -5.53 -1.31 -23.92
CA GLU A 46 -6.34 -0.11 -23.70
C GLU A 46 -6.33 0.28 -22.21
N ILE A 47 -6.62 -0.67 -21.35
CA ILE A 47 -6.69 -0.44 -19.89
C ILE A 47 -5.31 -0.12 -19.33
N TRP A 48 -4.27 -0.82 -19.82
CA TRP A 48 -2.89 -0.58 -19.38
C TRP A 48 -2.40 0.83 -19.72
N GLU A 49 -2.76 1.36 -20.91
CA GLU A 49 -2.38 2.72 -21.29
C GLU A 49 -3.02 3.77 -20.38
N ILE A 50 -4.31 3.62 -20.02
CA ILE A 50 -4.98 4.52 -19.06
C ILE A 50 -4.37 4.38 -17.66
N THR A 51 -4.05 3.14 -17.24
CA THR A 51 -3.39 2.88 -15.95
C THR A 51 -2.07 3.61 -15.84
N LYS A 52 -1.18 3.46 -16.83
CA LYS A 52 0.11 4.16 -16.88
C LYS A 52 -0.04 5.68 -16.78
N GLN A 53 -0.99 6.26 -17.51
CA GLN A 53 -1.23 7.70 -17.48
C GLN A 53 -1.69 8.16 -16.09
N GLY A 54 -2.51 7.35 -15.40
CA GLY A 54 -2.94 7.61 -14.02
C GLY A 54 -1.79 7.54 -13.03
N ILE A 55 -0.99 6.47 -13.07
CA ILE A 55 0.20 6.28 -12.22
C ILE A 55 1.21 7.41 -12.46
N GLN A 56 1.35 7.89 -13.70
CA GLN A 56 2.23 9.01 -14.06
C GLN A 56 1.66 10.39 -13.70
N GLY A 57 0.46 10.46 -13.16
CA GLY A 57 -0.21 11.73 -12.86
C GLY A 57 -0.57 12.57 -14.08
N LYS A 58 -0.64 11.97 -15.28
CA LYS A 58 -0.95 12.65 -16.56
C LYS A 58 -2.44 12.86 -16.77
N ILE A 59 -3.28 12.08 -16.13
CA ILE A 59 -4.75 12.18 -16.16
C ILE A 59 -5.30 12.23 -14.74
N ASN A 60 -6.54 12.74 -14.61
CA ASN A 60 -7.25 12.64 -13.34
C ASN A 60 -7.45 11.19 -12.95
N TRP A 61 -7.03 10.83 -11.73
CA TRP A 61 -7.04 9.45 -11.24
C TRP A 61 -8.45 8.86 -11.21
N GLU A 62 -9.43 9.61 -10.68
CA GLU A 62 -10.81 9.14 -10.51
C GLU A 62 -11.49 8.94 -11.87
N GLU A 63 -11.33 9.88 -12.78
CA GLU A 63 -11.85 9.76 -14.15
C GLU A 63 -11.23 8.56 -14.89
N GLY A 64 -9.92 8.37 -14.73
CA GLY A 64 -9.22 7.21 -15.27
C GLY A 64 -9.72 5.89 -14.69
N LEU A 65 -9.98 5.85 -13.36
CA LEU A 65 -10.53 4.68 -12.69
C LEU A 65 -11.95 4.36 -13.19
N ILE A 66 -12.83 5.35 -13.24
CA ILE A 66 -14.20 5.19 -13.73
C ILE A 66 -14.19 4.68 -15.19
N THR A 67 -13.34 5.26 -16.04
CA THR A 67 -13.23 4.87 -17.46
C THR A 67 -12.79 3.42 -17.61
N ARG A 68 -11.77 2.99 -16.87
CA ARG A 68 -11.26 1.62 -16.88
C ARG A 68 -12.33 0.61 -16.43
N VAL A 69 -13.02 0.89 -15.33
CA VAL A 69 -14.09 0.02 -14.82
C VAL A 69 -15.27 -0.03 -15.78
N ALA A 70 -15.68 1.11 -16.39
CA ALA A 70 -16.76 1.16 -17.38
C ALA A 70 -16.44 0.33 -18.61
N ALA A 71 -15.18 0.30 -19.07
CA ALA A 71 -14.75 -0.53 -20.19
C ALA A 71 -14.85 -2.04 -19.91
N LEU A 72 -14.89 -2.45 -18.63
CA LEU A 72 -14.99 -3.83 -18.15
C LEU A 72 -16.40 -4.22 -17.71
N LYS A 73 -17.38 -3.31 -17.86
CA LYS A 73 -18.78 -3.55 -17.50
C LYS A 73 -19.33 -4.83 -18.11
N GLY A 74 -20.06 -5.60 -17.30
CA GLY A 74 -20.69 -6.87 -17.71
C GLY A 74 -19.85 -8.13 -17.43
N LEU A 75 -18.60 -8.00 -16.97
CA LEU A 75 -17.83 -9.14 -16.50
C LEU A 75 -18.53 -9.82 -15.31
N ASP A 76 -18.40 -11.14 -15.25
CA ASP A 76 -18.91 -11.93 -14.12
C ASP A 76 -18.13 -11.61 -12.86
N GLU A 77 -18.84 -11.40 -11.74
CA GLU A 77 -18.25 -11.22 -10.42
C GLU A 77 -17.28 -12.34 -10.04
N LYS A 78 -17.63 -13.58 -10.43
CA LYS A 78 -16.76 -14.74 -10.20
C LYS A 78 -15.43 -14.64 -10.93
N ILE A 79 -15.44 -14.11 -12.16
CA ILE A 79 -14.20 -13.89 -12.93
C ILE A 79 -13.39 -12.78 -12.24
N CYS A 80 -14.05 -11.70 -11.83
CA CYS A 80 -13.39 -10.61 -11.10
C CYS A 80 -12.73 -11.12 -9.81
N GLN A 81 -13.42 -11.96 -9.05
CA GLN A 81 -12.87 -12.57 -7.83
C GLN A 81 -11.71 -13.53 -8.14
N GLU A 82 -11.86 -14.39 -9.15
CA GLU A 82 -10.78 -15.32 -9.56
C GLU A 82 -9.48 -14.58 -9.91
N VAL A 83 -9.58 -13.48 -10.67
CA VAL A 83 -8.42 -12.66 -11.00
C VAL A 83 -7.81 -12.04 -9.74
N ALA A 84 -8.63 -11.47 -8.85
CA ALA A 84 -8.18 -10.87 -7.59
C ALA A 84 -7.45 -11.88 -6.69
N ASP A 85 -7.98 -13.12 -6.60
CA ASP A 85 -7.41 -14.19 -5.78
C ASP A 85 -6.06 -14.71 -6.31
N ASN A 86 -5.80 -14.53 -7.61
CA ASN A 86 -4.58 -15.01 -8.25
C ASN A 86 -3.51 -13.92 -8.49
N LEU A 87 -3.74 -12.68 -8.09
CA LEU A 87 -2.72 -11.63 -8.20
C LEU A 87 -1.47 -12.00 -7.41
N PRO A 88 -0.28 -11.93 -8.00
CA PRO A 88 0.96 -12.29 -7.33
C PRO A 88 1.30 -11.28 -6.23
N ILE A 89 1.60 -11.78 -5.03
CA ILE A 89 2.14 -10.96 -3.94
C ILE A 89 3.60 -10.61 -4.28
N MET A 90 3.98 -9.36 -4.06
CA MET A 90 5.34 -8.88 -4.30
C MET A 90 6.37 -9.71 -3.52
N THR A 91 7.48 -10.04 -4.19
CA THR A 91 8.62 -10.71 -3.55
C THR A 91 9.02 -9.95 -2.28
N GLY A 92 9.20 -10.69 -1.17
CA GLY A 92 9.60 -10.12 0.12
C GLY A 92 8.46 -9.47 0.92
N ALA A 93 7.25 -9.25 0.36
CA ALA A 93 6.15 -8.59 1.09
C ALA A 93 5.69 -9.38 2.32
N LYS A 94 5.50 -10.69 2.19
CA LYS A 94 5.13 -11.57 3.33
C LYS A 94 6.18 -11.53 4.44
N GLU A 95 7.45 -11.53 4.08
CA GLU A 95 8.56 -11.47 5.04
C GLU A 95 8.60 -10.11 5.74
N ALA A 96 8.53 -9.02 4.97
CA ALA A 96 8.51 -7.67 5.52
C ALA A 96 7.38 -7.48 6.52
N CYS A 97 6.14 -7.81 6.14
CA CYS A 97 4.97 -7.68 7.00
C CYS A 97 5.10 -8.55 8.27
N ARG A 98 5.52 -9.81 8.13
CA ARG A 98 5.72 -10.72 9.27
C ARG A 98 6.73 -10.16 10.29
N ILE A 99 7.86 -9.62 9.82
CA ILE A 99 8.90 -9.06 10.70
C ILE A 99 8.41 -7.78 11.37
N LEU A 100 7.77 -6.89 10.63
CA LEU A 100 7.17 -5.67 11.17
C LEU A 100 6.13 -6.00 12.25
N LYS A 101 5.21 -6.92 11.99
CA LYS A 101 4.20 -7.37 12.97
C LYS A 101 4.83 -8.00 14.20
N ALA A 102 5.80 -8.90 14.02
CA ALA A 102 6.52 -9.51 15.14
C ALA A 102 7.27 -8.49 16.02
N SER A 103 7.62 -7.34 15.43
CA SER A 103 8.26 -6.21 16.13
C SER A 103 7.25 -5.19 16.70
N GLY A 104 5.95 -5.49 16.65
CA GLY A 104 4.89 -4.67 17.23
C GLY A 104 4.44 -3.51 16.33
N TRP A 105 4.82 -3.49 15.04
CA TRP A 105 4.37 -2.45 14.11
C TRP A 105 2.91 -2.65 13.72
N LYS A 106 2.23 -1.53 13.49
CA LYS A 106 0.96 -1.52 12.76
C LYS A 106 1.23 -1.42 11.26
N ILE A 107 0.42 -2.11 10.48
CA ILE A 107 0.50 -2.11 9.02
C ILE A 107 -0.82 -1.65 8.44
N MET A 108 -0.77 -0.56 7.66
CA MET A 108 -1.91 -0.01 6.93
C MET A 108 -1.66 -0.13 5.43
N ALA A 109 -2.69 -0.50 4.67
CA ALA A 109 -2.69 -0.39 3.22
C ALA A 109 -3.72 0.65 2.76
N VAL A 110 -3.32 1.54 1.86
CA VAL A 110 -4.22 2.53 1.22
C VAL A 110 -4.09 2.40 -0.28
N SER A 111 -5.14 1.93 -0.92
CA SER A 111 -5.11 1.54 -2.34
C SER A 111 -6.18 2.24 -3.17
N GLY A 112 -5.83 2.57 -4.40
CA GLY A 112 -6.80 2.89 -5.45
C GLY A 112 -7.52 1.66 -6.02
N GLY A 113 -7.11 0.45 -5.62
CA GLY A 113 -7.72 -0.82 -6.00
C GLY A 113 -8.99 -1.15 -5.19
N PHE A 114 -9.35 -2.44 -5.06
CA PHE A 114 -10.70 -2.85 -4.68
C PHE A 114 -10.73 -3.86 -3.53
N THR A 115 -11.83 -3.83 -2.78
CA THR A 115 -12.11 -4.73 -1.66
C THR A 115 -11.92 -6.21 -2.04
N LEU A 116 -12.28 -6.61 -3.27
CA LEU A 116 -12.13 -7.97 -3.76
C LEU A 116 -10.74 -8.56 -3.54
N MET A 117 -9.69 -7.78 -3.80
CA MET A 117 -8.31 -8.24 -3.64
C MET A 117 -7.76 -7.98 -2.23
N MET A 118 -8.31 -6.98 -1.53
CA MET A 118 -7.85 -6.60 -0.20
C MET A 118 -8.20 -7.62 0.86
N ASP A 119 -9.35 -8.29 0.78
CA ASP A 119 -9.79 -9.30 1.76
C ASP A 119 -8.80 -10.47 1.88
N ARG A 120 -8.19 -10.86 0.76
CA ARG A 120 -7.12 -11.86 0.74
C ARG A 120 -5.83 -11.30 1.33
N LEU A 121 -5.39 -10.13 0.85
CA LEU A 121 -4.13 -9.50 1.27
C LEU A 121 -4.13 -9.19 2.76
N GLN A 122 -5.23 -8.69 3.31
CA GLN A 122 -5.34 -8.38 4.72
C GLN A 122 -5.07 -9.62 5.58
N LYS A 123 -5.55 -10.79 5.16
CA LYS A 123 -5.33 -12.07 5.86
C LYS A 123 -3.91 -12.60 5.68
N GLU A 124 -3.41 -12.58 4.42
CA GLU A 124 -2.11 -13.17 4.09
C GLU A 124 -0.91 -12.34 4.60
N LEU A 125 -1.08 -11.02 4.72
CA LEU A 125 -0.04 -10.08 5.16
C LEU A 125 -0.26 -9.54 6.58
N ASP A 126 -1.34 -9.99 7.28
CA ASP A 126 -1.73 -9.54 8.62
C ASP A 126 -1.82 -8.00 8.73
N LEU A 127 -2.53 -7.38 7.76
CA LEU A 127 -2.71 -5.94 7.74
C LEU A 127 -3.73 -5.50 8.80
N ASP A 128 -3.37 -4.49 9.62
CA ASP A 128 -4.25 -3.98 10.67
C ASP A 128 -5.39 -3.14 10.11
N TYR A 129 -5.16 -2.48 8.98
CA TYR A 129 -6.17 -1.63 8.34
C TYR A 129 -5.97 -1.55 6.83
N VAL A 130 -7.09 -1.58 6.11
CA VAL A 130 -7.13 -1.44 4.65
C VAL A 130 -8.15 -0.37 4.28
N TYR A 131 -7.78 0.50 3.34
CA TYR A 131 -8.68 1.48 2.75
C TYR A 131 -8.58 1.41 1.23
N CYS A 132 -9.71 1.15 0.58
CA CYS A 132 -9.78 0.92 -0.88
C CYS A 132 -11.18 1.23 -1.43
N ASN A 133 -11.35 1.08 -2.73
CA ASN A 133 -12.61 1.27 -3.43
C ASN A 133 -13.44 -0.02 -3.48
N ASP A 134 -14.70 0.09 -3.90
CA ASP A 134 -15.58 -1.06 -4.09
C ASP A 134 -15.97 -1.18 -5.57
N LEU A 135 -15.86 -2.39 -6.15
CA LEU A 135 -16.55 -2.69 -7.39
C LEU A 135 -18.04 -2.89 -7.11
N ILE A 136 -18.89 -2.33 -7.97
CA ILE A 136 -20.34 -2.46 -7.87
C ILE A 136 -20.79 -3.58 -8.82
N PHE A 137 -21.46 -4.59 -8.27
CA PHE A 137 -22.05 -5.67 -9.05
C PHE A 137 -23.57 -5.61 -8.99
N ASN A 138 -24.21 -5.91 -10.12
CA ASN A 138 -25.65 -6.05 -10.22
C ASN A 138 -25.98 -7.38 -10.93
N ASN A 139 -26.77 -8.24 -10.27
CA ASN A 139 -27.06 -9.60 -10.74
C ASN A 139 -25.78 -10.41 -11.11
N GLY A 140 -24.70 -10.26 -10.32
CA GLY A 140 -23.43 -10.95 -10.52
C GLY A 140 -22.60 -10.44 -11.72
N LYS A 141 -22.90 -9.26 -12.23
CA LYS A 141 -22.17 -8.60 -13.31
C LYS A 141 -21.60 -7.27 -12.84
N LEU A 142 -20.35 -6.98 -13.22
CA LEU A 142 -19.70 -5.70 -12.96
C LEU A 142 -20.50 -4.55 -13.60
N GLU A 143 -20.86 -3.55 -12.80
CA GLU A 143 -21.63 -2.39 -13.26
C GLU A 143 -20.88 -1.08 -13.11
N GLY A 144 -20.02 -0.95 -12.10
CA GLY A 144 -19.32 0.29 -11.84
C GLY A 144 -18.37 0.22 -10.64
N VAL A 145 -17.98 1.37 -10.15
CA VAL A 145 -17.10 1.53 -8.98
C VAL A 145 -17.68 2.56 -8.02
N LYS A 146 -17.58 2.28 -6.72
CA LYS A 146 -17.78 3.26 -5.65
C LYS A 146 -16.41 3.72 -5.18
N ILE A 147 -16.14 5.01 -5.36
CA ILE A 147 -14.87 5.61 -4.95
C ILE A 147 -14.94 5.98 -3.47
N ASN A 148 -14.10 5.34 -2.67
CA ASN A 148 -13.86 5.66 -1.27
C ASN A 148 -12.48 6.33 -1.09
N VAL A 149 -11.52 5.97 -1.96
CA VAL A 149 -10.17 6.53 -2.03
C VAL A 149 -10.07 7.36 -3.30
N ASP A 150 -10.03 8.68 -3.13
CA ASP A 150 -9.82 9.63 -4.23
C ASP A 150 -8.31 9.76 -4.56
N SER A 151 -7.96 10.76 -5.38
CA SER A 151 -6.57 11.08 -5.74
C SER A 151 -5.70 11.51 -4.55
N ASP A 152 -6.26 11.62 -3.35
CA ASP A 152 -5.54 11.98 -2.13
C ASP A 152 -5.62 10.88 -1.07
N LYS A 153 -4.80 9.86 -1.23
CA LYS A 153 -4.67 8.73 -0.31
C LYS A 153 -4.33 9.15 1.13
N SER A 154 -3.79 10.36 1.34
CA SER A 154 -3.47 10.84 2.68
C SER A 154 -4.70 11.14 3.53
N LYS A 155 -5.87 11.43 2.91
CA LYS A 155 -7.09 11.76 3.66
C LYS A 155 -7.58 10.61 4.55
N PRO A 156 -7.86 9.40 4.01
CA PRO A 156 -8.27 8.27 4.85
C PRO A 156 -7.17 7.84 5.83
N ALA A 157 -5.89 7.90 5.41
CA ALA A 157 -4.78 7.60 6.29
C ALA A 157 -4.72 8.52 7.51
N LYS A 158 -4.88 9.84 7.34
CA LYS A 158 -4.91 10.81 8.44
C LYS A 158 -5.98 10.51 9.48
N ILE A 159 -7.17 10.09 9.05
CA ILE A 159 -8.27 9.75 9.97
C ILE A 159 -7.83 8.57 10.86
N LYS A 160 -7.30 7.50 10.25
CA LYS A 160 -6.90 6.31 10.99
C LYS A 160 -5.66 6.53 11.85
N ILE A 161 -4.69 7.34 11.39
CA ILE A 161 -3.52 7.77 12.18
C ILE A 161 -3.99 8.49 13.46
N ALA A 162 -4.95 9.42 13.34
CA ALA A 162 -5.51 10.15 14.48
C ALA A 162 -6.25 9.24 15.46
N GLU A 163 -7.04 8.26 14.96
CA GLU A 163 -7.70 7.26 15.80
C GLU A 163 -6.70 6.39 16.58
N TRP A 164 -5.58 6.04 15.97
CA TRP A 164 -4.54 5.25 16.61
C TRP A 164 -3.60 6.05 17.49
N GLY A 165 -3.66 7.39 17.43
CA GLY A 165 -2.79 8.28 18.17
C GLY A 165 -1.34 8.26 17.71
N GLU A 166 -1.10 7.83 16.47
CA GLU A 166 0.23 7.76 15.88
C GLU A 166 0.71 9.17 15.47
N LYS A 167 2.03 9.36 15.48
CA LYS A 167 2.64 10.65 15.14
C LYS A 167 3.46 10.51 13.87
N LYS A 168 3.61 11.61 13.12
CA LYS A 168 4.36 11.65 11.87
C LYS A 168 5.77 11.06 12.01
N GLU A 169 6.46 11.35 13.09
CA GLU A 169 7.82 10.86 13.39
C GLU A 169 7.91 9.33 13.57
N ASP A 170 6.79 8.64 13.73
CA ASP A 170 6.68 7.20 13.92
C ASP A 170 6.12 6.48 12.67
N ILE A 171 5.97 7.19 11.54
CA ILE A 171 5.32 6.66 10.33
C ILE A 171 6.30 6.49 9.18
N VAL A 172 6.20 5.34 8.51
CA VAL A 172 6.88 5.03 7.23
C VAL A 172 5.83 4.91 6.14
N CYS A 173 6.08 5.50 4.95
CA CYS A 173 5.26 5.27 3.76
C CYS A 173 6.10 4.59 2.68
N VAL A 174 5.53 3.59 1.99
CA VAL A 174 6.17 2.85 0.88
C VAL A 174 5.24 2.89 -0.31
N VAL A 175 5.65 3.57 -1.38
CA VAL A 175 4.80 3.87 -2.54
C VAL A 175 5.59 3.83 -3.85
N ASP A 176 4.90 3.73 -5.00
CA ASP A 176 5.51 3.72 -6.33
C ASP A 176 4.94 4.79 -7.30
N GLY A 177 3.69 5.22 -7.10
CA GLY A 177 2.95 6.06 -8.02
C GLY A 177 2.85 7.54 -7.65
N ALA A 178 2.65 8.42 -8.64
CA ALA A 178 2.50 9.86 -8.44
C ALA A 178 1.22 10.22 -7.63
N ASN A 179 0.19 9.36 -7.68
CA ASN A 179 -1.03 9.47 -6.89
C ASN A 179 -0.82 9.28 -5.37
N ASP A 180 0.38 8.82 -4.97
CA ASP A 180 0.73 8.53 -3.57
C ASP A 180 1.58 9.61 -2.90
N ILE A 181 2.08 10.55 -3.68
CA ILE A 181 3.06 11.57 -3.20
C ILE A 181 2.60 12.27 -1.93
N LYS A 182 1.29 12.51 -1.77
CA LYS A 182 0.74 13.16 -0.57
C LYS A 182 0.86 12.32 0.71
N LEU A 183 1.14 11.01 0.60
CA LEU A 183 1.46 10.18 1.76
C LEU A 183 2.81 10.58 2.38
N PHE A 184 3.74 11.16 1.61
CA PHE A 184 5.00 11.65 2.16
C PHE A 184 4.83 12.85 3.10
N ASP A 185 3.72 13.60 3.01
CA ASP A 185 3.44 14.71 3.92
C ASP A 185 3.14 14.25 5.35
N ILE A 186 2.74 12.98 5.52
CA ILE A 186 2.25 12.42 6.78
C ILE A 186 3.19 11.40 7.42
N CYS A 187 4.34 11.13 6.82
CA CYS A 187 5.35 10.20 7.34
C CYS A 187 6.69 10.89 7.58
N GLU A 188 7.51 10.28 8.44
CA GLU A 188 8.92 10.67 8.66
C GLU A 188 9.82 10.07 7.59
N LEU A 189 9.58 8.82 7.21
CA LEU A 189 10.34 8.10 6.22
C LEU A 189 9.46 7.74 5.02
N GLY A 190 9.64 8.44 3.91
CA GLY A 190 9.05 8.11 2.61
C GLY A 190 10.00 7.26 1.78
N ILE A 191 9.57 6.06 1.39
CA ILE A 191 10.34 5.14 0.55
C ILE A 191 9.65 5.04 -0.82
N ALA A 192 10.34 5.48 -1.87
CA ALA A 192 9.93 5.27 -3.26
C ALA A 192 10.40 3.87 -3.70
N TYR A 193 9.45 2.91 -3.80
CA TYR A 193 9.74 1.53 -4.17
C TYR A 193 9.55 1.33 -5.67
N ARG A 194 10.64 1.12 -6.41
CA ARG A 194 10.63 0.93 -7.87
C ARG A 194 9.78 1.98 -8.60
N ALA A 195 9.77 3.16 -8.05
CA ALA A 195 8.88 4.26 -8.40
C ALA A 195 9.40 5.04 -9.61
N GLN A 196 8.53 5.91 -10.11
CA GLN A 196 8.90 6.86 -11.15
C GLN A 196 9.78 7.99 -10.60
N ASP A 197 10.53 8.65 -11.48
CA ASP A 197 11.49 9.68 -11.11
C ASP A 197 10.84 10.80 -10.28
N LEU A 198 9.63 11.25 -10.66
CA LEU A 198 8.89 12.25 -9.90
C LEU A 198 8.65 11.84 -8.44
N VAL A 199 8.36 10.58 -8.18
CA VAL A 199 8.12 10.05 -6.84
C VAL A 199 9.44 9.92 -6.08
N LYS A 200 10.50 9.48 -6.77
CA LYS A 200 11.86 9.36 -6.21
C LYS A 200 12.40 10.70 -5.75
N ASP A 201 12.19 11.76 -6.53
CA ASP A 201 12.65 13.12 -6.23
C ASP A 201 12.02 13.70 -4.96
N LEU A 202 10.83 13.21 -4.56
CA LEU A 202 10.09 13.68 -3.39
C LEU A 202 10.22 12.75 -2.17
N ALA A 203 10.73 11.54 -2.37
CA ALA A 203 10.90 10.56 -1.31
C ALA A 203 12.13 10.86 -0.44
N THR A 204 12.12 10.36 0.81
CA THR A 204 13.30 10.39 1.68
C THR A 204 14.41 9.48 1.14
N THR A 205 14.03 8.36 0.52
CA THR A 205 14.95 7.38 -0.06
C THR A 205 14.26 6.52 -1.11
N THR A 206 15.04 5.76 -1.88
CA THR A 206 14.56 4.91 -2.96
C THR A 206 14.98 3.46 -2.75
N LEU A 207 14.16 2.51 -3.25
CA LEU A 207 14.48 1.10 -3.32
C LEU A 207 14.12 0.56 -4.71
N GLU A 208 15.13 0.20 -5.51
CA GLU A 208 14.95 -0.30 -6.88
C GLU A 208 14.94 -1.84 -6.97
N GLU A 209 15.48 -2.52 -5.95
CA GLU A 209 15.51 -3.98 -5.91
C GLU A 209 14.08 -4.54 -5.80
N LYS A 210 13.76 -5.56 -6.63
CA LYS A 210 12.45 -6.23 -6.62
C LYS A 210 12.36 -7.24 -5.48
N ASP A 211 12.56 -6.74 -4.27
CA ASP A 211 12.42 -7.48 -3.00
C ASP A 211 11.99 -6.50 -1.91
N LEU A 212 10.69 -6.52 -1.58
CA LEU A 212 10.14 -5.58 -0.60
C LEU A 212 10.72 -5.77 0.81
N SER A 213 11.27 -6.95 1.14
CA SER A 213 11.90 -7.17 2.44
C SER A 213 13.09 -6.23 2.70
N LYS A 214 13.71 -5.69 1.66
CA LYS A 214 14.85 -4.75 1.78
C LYS A 214 14.47 -3.41 2.42
N ILE A 215 13.17 -3.06 2.48
CA ILE A 215 12.73 -1.88 3.25
C ILE A 215 13.14 -1.98 4.72
N LEU A 216 13.22 -3.21 5.27
CA LEU A 216 13.63 -3.42 6.67
C LEU A 216 15.02 -2.87 6.96
N ASN A 217 15.96 -2.99 6.02
CA ASN A 217 17.30 -2.42 6.16
C ASN A 217 17.27 -0.89 6.17
N ILE A 218 16.41 -0.30 5.34
CA ILE A 218 16.22 1.15 5.28
C ILE A 218 15.63 1.65 6.60
N ILE A 219 14.58 1.00 7.08
CA ILE A 219 13.90 1.30 8.34
C ILE A 219 14.87 1.16 9.52
N ASN A 220 15.63 0.05 9.58
CA ASN A 220 16.64 -0.19 10.62
C ASN A 220 17.67 0.93 10.67
N LYS A 221 18.18 1.35 9.52
CA LYS A 221 19.16 2.42 9.42
C LYS A 221 18.59 3.77 9.86
N HIS A 222 17.37 4.11 9.41
CA HIS A 222 16.74 5.39 9.66
C HIS A 222 16.38 5.58 11.13
N PHE A 223 15.73 4.58 11.73
CA PHE A 223 15.25 4.64 13.12
C PHE A 223 16.24 4.05 14.15
N ASN A 224 17.44 3.62 13.71
CA ASN A 224 18.43 2.93 14.55
C ASN A 224 17.82 1.72 15.28
N LEU A 225 17.13 0.84 14.51
CA LEU A 225 16.47 -0.37 14.97
C LEU A 225 17.27 -1.62 14.61
N LYS A 226 16.79 -2.77 15.11
CA LYS A 226 17.24 -4.10 14.73
C LYS A 226 16.02 -4.97 14.47
N LEU A 227 15.35 -4.75 13.33
CA LEU A 227 14.35 -5.67 12.84
C LEU A 227 15.11 -6.88 12.30
N GLU A 228 14.97 -8.03 12.91
CA GLU A 228 15.72 -9.23 12.53
C GLU A 228 15.04 -9.89 11.34
N THR A 229 15.73 -9.91 10.22
CA THR A 229 15.49 -10.87 9.16
C THR A 229 15.95 -12.22 9.70
N THR A 230 15.01 -13.05 10.21
CA THR A 230 15.33 -14.44 10.54
C THR A 230 15.75 -15.15 9.26
N VAL A 231 17.02 -15.54 9.20
CA VAL A 231 17.58 -16.44 8.17
C VAL A 231 16.92 -17.81 8.26
#